data_c37f9e3d027a9024e1419f6cdd043182
#
_entry.id   c37f9e3d027a9024e1419f6cdd043182
#
_cell.length_a   1.000
_cell.length_b   1.000
_cell.length_c   1.000
_cell.angle_alpha   90.00
_cell.angle_beta   90.00
_cell.angle_gamma   90.00
#
_symmetry.space_group_name_H-M   'P 1'
#
loop_
_entity.id
_entity.type
_entity.pdbx_description
1 polymer ?
#
loop_
_entity_poly.entity_id
_entity_poly.type
_entity_poly.pdbx_seq_one_letter_code
_entity_poly.pdbx_strand_id
1 'polypeptide(L)'
;KHQVEGVDPSDRYFNRTVLINRTPSGYAAKVMYEALTVEGHSHPTIAAAVQELIEAMQGFGFSKLRTRANFKGTKYLAEKETWIDYQDLT
;
A
#
# COMPACT_ATOMS: atom_id res chain seq x y z
N LYS A 1 -8.88 -6.13 2.19
CA LYS A 1 -8.12 -5.67 1.07
C LYS A 1 -7.64 -4.27 1.26
N HIS A 2 -6.47 -3.97 0.84
CA HIS A 2 -5.88 -2.66 1.03
C HIS A 2 -5.72 -1.94 -0.30
N GLN A 3 -5.77 -0.62 -0.25
CA GLN A 3 -5.56 0.22 -1.41
C GLN A 3 -4.48 1.23 -1.11
N VAL A 4 -3.75 1.63 -2.14
CA VAL A 4 -2.80 2.73 -2.05
C VAL A 4 -3.10 3.70 -3.17
N GLU A 5 -3.03 4.97 -2.89
CA GLU A 5 -3.18 5.97 -3.93
C GLU A 5 -2.17 7.08 -3.71
N GLY A 6 -1.91 7.85 -4.71
CA GLY A 6 -0.98 8.96 -4.65
C GLY A 6 -0.59 9.41 -6.04
N VAL A 7 0.68 9.83 -6.16
CA VAL A 7 1.19 10.36 -7.42
C VAL A 7 2.41 9.52 -7.81
N ASP A 8 2.46 9.09 -9.05
CA ASP A 8 3.55 8.23 -9.53
C ASP A 8 4.76 9.09 -9.93
N PRO A 9 5.89 8.47 -10.25
CA PRO A 9 7.08 9.22 -10.61
C PRO A 9 6.93 10.12 -11.83
N SER A 10 5.89 9.89 -12.64
CA SER A 10 5.61 10.72 -13.79
C SER A 10 4.60 11.80 -13.48
N ASP A 11 4.31 11.99 -12.20
CA ASP A 11 3.41 13.05 -11.73
C ASP A 11 1.96 12.79 -12.10
N ARG A 12 1.54 11.54 -12.19
CA ARG A 12 0.16 11.17 -12.49
C ARG A 12 -0.49 10.55 -11.25
N TYR A 13 -1.74 10.86 -11.03
CA TYR A 13 -2.49 10.27 -9.93
C TYR A 13 -2.71 8.78 -10.20
N PHE A 14 -2.63 7.96 -9.20
CA PHE A 14 -2.88 6.53 -9.34
C PHE A 14 -3.60 5.97 -8.12
N ASN A 15 -4.18 4.81 -8.31
CA ASN A 15 -4.83 4.06 -7.24
C ASN A 15 -4.67 2.59 -7.57
N ARG A 16 -4.15 1.81 -6.65
CA ARG A 16 -3.90 0.38 -6.88
C ARG A 16 -4.25 -0.43 -5.64
N THR A 17 -4.51 -1.69 -5.84
CA THR A 17 -4.72 -2.64 -4.76
C THR A 17 -3.38 -3.07 -4.22
N VAL A 18 -3.25 -3.09 -2.90
CA VAL A 18 -2.08 -3.63 -2.25
C VAL A 18 -2.35 -5.09 -1.96
N LEU A 19 -1.48 -5.98 -2.41
CA LEU A 19 -1.64 -7.40 -2.17
C LEU A 19 -0.89 -7.76 -0.90
N ILE A 20 -1.59 -8.37 0.04
CA ILE A 20 -1.00 -8.79 1.30
C ILE A 20 -0.90 -10.31 1.28
N ASN A 21 0.33 -10.82 1.41
CA ASN A 21 0.55 -12.25 1.46
C ASN A 21 0.93 -12.68 2.84
N ARG A 22 0.34 -13.78 3.31
CA ARG A 22 0.72 -14.32 4.58
C ARG A 22 1.93 -15.18 4.39
N THR A 23 2.91 -15.06 5.25
CA THR A 23 4.15 -15.80 5.17
C THR A 23 4.36 -16.56 6.48
N PRO A 24 5.32 -17.49 6.55
CA PRO A 24 5.57 -18.19 7.80
C PRO A 24 5.94 -17.26 8.95
N SER A 25 6.52 -16.11 8.67
CA SER A 25 6.90 -15.19 9.72
C SER A 25 6.03 -13.96 9.80
N GLY A 26 4.94 -13.91 9.08
CA GLY A 26 4.03 -12.78 9.18
C GLY A 26 3.38 -12.41 7.86
N TYR A 27 3.61 -11.19 7.41
CA TYR A 27 2.93 -10.65 6.25
C TYR A 27 3.89 -9.85 5.37
N ALA A 28 3.70 -9.94 4.06
CA ALA A 28 4.45 -9.13 3.11
C ALA A 28 3.48 -8.40 2.21
N ALA A 29 3.80 -7.18 1.85
CA ALA A 29 2.93 -6.35 1.01
C ALA A 29 3.57 -6.13 -0.35
N LYS A 30 2.74 -6.06 -1.38
CA LYS A 30 3.22 -5.91 -2.74
C LYS A 30 2.24 -5.08 -3.53
N VAL A 31 2.73 -4.28 -4.46
CA VAL A 31 1.87 -3.59 -5.39
C VAL A 31 2.48 -3.73 -6.78
N MET A 32 1.61 -3.89 -7.77
CA MET A 32 2.04 -3.95 -9.15
C MET A 32 1.58 -2.68 -9.84
N TYR A 33 2.51 -1.98 -10.46
CA TYR A 33 2.17 -0.74 -11.12
C TYR A 33 2.82 -0.72 -12.49
N GLU A 34 2.03 -0.92 -13.51
CA GLU A 34 2.52 -1.01 -14.89
C GLU A 34 3.57 -2.13 -14.96
N ALA A 35 4.76 -1.84 -15.40
CA ALA A 35 5.79 -2.85 -15.49
C ALA A 35 6.58 -3.02 -14.21
N LEU A 36 6.25 -2.25 -13.17
CA LEU A 36 6.99 -2.29 -11.92
C LEU A 36 6.27 -3.10 -10.86
N THR A 37 7.00 -3.93 -10.16
CA THR A 37 6.47 -4.61 -8.98
C THR A 37 7.27 -4.15 -7.78
N VAL A 38 6.61 -3.62 -6.77
CA VAL A 38 7.26 -3.20 -5.54
C VAL A 38 6.82 -4.15 -4.46
N GLU A 39 7.78 -4.75 -3.78
CA GLU A 39 7.47 -5.77 -2.80
C GLU A 39 8.38 -5.64 -1.60
N GLY A 40 7.86 -5.82 -0.41
CA GLY A 40 8.63 -5.72 0.80
C GLY A 40 8.90 -7.08 1.42
N HIS A 41 9.59 -7.07 2.55
CA HIS A 41 9.90 -8.28 3.30
C HIS A 41 8.76 -8.63 4.24
N SER A 42 8.88 -9.75 4.89
CA SER A 42 7.89 -10.18 5.86
C SER A 42 7.99 -9.37 7.14
N HIS A 43 6.85 -9.07 7.71
CA HIS A 43 6.78 -8.35 8.97
C HIS A 43 5.73 -9.00 9.87
N PRO A 44 5.84 -8.84 11.17
CA PRO A 44 4.88 -9.47 12.09
C PRO A 44 3.47 -8.95 11.94
N THR A 45 3.27 -7.75 11.40
CA THR A 45 1.94 -7.17 11.26
C THR A 45 1.72 -6.65 9.86
N ILE A 46 0.48 -6.55 9.47
CA ILE A 46 0.13 -5.99 8.17
C ILE A 46 0.53 -4.53 8.12
N ALA A 47 0.35 -3.79 9.22
CA ALA A 47 0.70 -2.38 9.24
C ALA A 47 2.19 -2.17 8.96
N ALA A 48 3.06 -3.00 9.54
CA ALA A 48 4.49 -2.89 9.30
C ALA A 48 4.85 -3.26 7.86
N ALA A 49 4.17 -4.26 7.31
CA ALA A 49 4.41 -4.66 5.92
C ALA A 49 4.01 -3.54 4.96
N VAL A 50 2.89 -2.88 5.22
CA VAL A 50 2.43 -1.78 4.38
C VAL A 50 3.38 -0.58 4.53
N GLN A 51 3.86 -0.33 5.75
CA GLN A 51 4.80 0.77 5.97
C GLN A 51 6.07 0.58 5.12
N GLU A 52 6.59 -0.62 5.08
CA GLU A 52 7.78 -0.88 4.28
C GLU A 52 7.48 -0.71 2.79
N LEU A 53 6.31 -1.15 2.34
CA LEU A 53 5.93 -0.99 0.94
C LEU A 53 5.88 0.49 0.58
N ILE A 54 5.31 1.32 1.44
CA ILE A 54 5.24 2.75 1.18
C ILE A 54 6.64 3.35 1.09
N GLU A 55 7.54 2.95 1.98
CA GLU A 55 8.90 3.47 1.95
C GLU A 55 9.61 3.07 0.66
N ALA A 56 9.38 1.86 0.20
CA ALA A 56 9.97 1.39 -1.05
C ALA A 56 9.42 2.19 -2.23
N MET A 57 8.11 2.45 -2.24
CA MET A 57 7.50 3.23 -3.31
C MET A 57 8.06 4.66 -3.32
N GLN A 58 8.25 5.24 -2.15
CA GLN A 58 8.83 6.58 -2.07
C GLN A 58 10.24 6.58 -2.65
N GLY A 59 10.98 5.51 -2.42
CA GLY A 59 12.32 5.38 -2.98
C GLY A 59 12.33 5.32 -4.49
N PHE A 60 11.22 4.89 -5.11
CA PHE A 60 11.10 4.88 -6.56
C PHE A 60 10.55 6.20 -7.10
N GLY A 61 10.23 7.15 -6.25
CA GLY A 61 9.75 8.45 -6.71
C GLY A 61 8.25 8.69 -6.57
N PHE A 62 7.54 7.77 -5.95
CA PHE A 62 6.11 7.98 -5.69
C PHE A 62 5.97 8.98 -4.55
N SER A 63 4.91 9.75 -4.57
CA SER A 63 4.68 10.77 -3.55
C SER A 63 3.21 10.89 -3.19
N LYS A 64 2.91 11.66 -2.16
CA LYS A 64 1.57 11.93 -1.69
C LYS A 64 0.81 10.62 -1.48
N LEU A 65 1.50 9.63 -0.94
CA LEU A 65 0.93 8.31 -0.78
C LEU A 65 0.00 8.24 0.41
N ARG A 66 -1.06 7.50 0.26
CA ARG A 66 -1.93 7.17 1.38
C ARG A 66 -2.56 5.82 1.14
N THR A 67 -2.93 5.16 2.21
CA THR A 67 -3.50 3.82 2.14
C THR A 67 -4.76 3.73 2.97
N ARG A 68 -5.58 2.73 2.68
CA ARG A 68 -6.68 2.38 3.57
C ARG A 68 -7.01 0.91 3.41
N ALA A 69 -7.57 0.33 4.43
CA ALA A 69 -8.06 -1.02 4.38
C ALA A 69 -9.40 -0.99 3.66
N ASN A 70 -9.49 -1.72 2.58
CA ASN A 70 -10.69 -1.73 1.82
C ASN A 70 -11.34 -3.07 2.03
N PHE A 71 -12.31 -3.14 2.96
CA PHE A 71 -12.83 -4.36 3.36
C PHE A 71 -13.81 -4.95 2.48
N LYS A 72 -13.83 -6.18 2.20
CA LYS A 72 -14.63 -6.72 1.37
C LYS A 72 -15.34 -7.80 1.86
N GLY A 73 -15.95 -8.16 2.36
CA GLY A 73 -16.61 -9.17 2.91
C GLY A 73 -17.98 -9.00 2.75
N THR A 74 -18.75 -9.56 3.50
CA THR A 74 -20.02 -9.44 3.31
C THR A 74 -20.57 -8.22 3.81
N LYS A 75 -20.05 -7.65 4.61
CA LYS A 75 -20.50 -6.59 5.19
C LYS A 75 -20.10 -5.42 4.83
N TYR A 76 -20.09 -4.71 4.55
CA TYR A 76 -19.62 -3.77 4.35
C TYR A 76 -19.91 -2.82 4.47
N LEU A 77 -19.86 -2.14 4.39
CA LEU A 77 -19.82 -1.40 4.60
C LEU A 77 -19.98 -0.13 4.36
N ALA A 78 -20.65 0.42 4.63
CA ALA A 78 -20.86 1.70 4.54
C ALA A 78 -19.84 2.47 5.10
N GLU A 79 -19.25 2.02 6.08
CA GLU A 79 -18.21 2.72 6.58
C GLU A 79 -17.02 2.42 5.93
N LYS A 80 -16.28 3.28 5.35
CA LYS A 80 -15.03 3.05 4.82
C LYS A 80 -14.01 3.33 5.78
N GLU A 81 -12.93 2.65 5.76
CA GLU A 81 -11.78 2.93 6.60
C GLU A 81 -11.23 4.27 6.20
N THR A 82 -10.70 4.97 7.15
CA THR A 82 -10.10 6.27 6.91
C THR A 82 -8.76 6.10 6.21
N TRP A 83 -8.44 7.01 5.33
CA TRP A 83 -7.14 7.01 4.67
C TRP A 83 -6.05 7.35 5.67
N ILE A 84 -4.90 6.69 5.53
CA ILE A 84 -3.73 6.98 6.33
C ILE A 84 -2.74 7.66 5.42
N ASP A 85 -2.37 8.89 5.72
CA ASP A 85 -1.45 9.65 4.90
C ASP A 85 -0.02 9.41 5.33
N TYR A 86 0.89 9.38 4.35
CA TYR A 86 2.30 9.17 4.61
C TYR A 86 3.06 10.40 4.16
N GLN A 87 4.05 10.80 4.99
CA GLN A 87 4.80 11.99 4.67
C GLN A 87 5.78 11.68 3.57
N ASP A 88 5.89 12.57 2.60
CA ASP A 88 6.82 12.39 1.49
C ASP A 88 8.26 12.44 1.97
N LEU A 89 9.13 11.80 1.22
CA LEU A 89 10.54 11.94 1.44
C LEU A 89 10.94 13.35 1.02
N THR A 90 11.82 13.97 1.71
CA THR A 90 12.20 15.33 1.34
C THR A 90 13.63 15.42 0.87
#